data_c409e5bd1786bb48e6c2bc2d28dbdd22
#
_entry.id   c409e5bd1786bb48e6c2bc2d28dbdd22
#
_cell.length_a   1.000
_cell.length_b   1.000
_cell.length_c   1.000
_cell.angle_alpha   90.00
_cell.angle_beta   90.00
_cell.angle_gamma   90.00
#
_symmetry.space_group_name_H-M   'P 1'
#
loop_
_entity.id
_entity.type
_entity.pdbx_description
1 polymer ?
#
loop_
_entity_poly.entity_id
_entity_poly.type
_entity_poly.pdbx_seq_one_letter_code
_entity_poly.pdbx_strand_id
1 'polypeptide(L)'
;MSDEERAAVTLRLPSTLSAYSGGKSQIQMRADTVEQLLEVLKLLYPKVWERLCTEDGRVRVHVRIFVNNVMITSPDELKTPLSPGQEIIVLPFSRI
;
A
#
# COMPACT_ATOMS: atom_id res chain seq x y z
N MET A 1 -18.41 4.39 -10.78
CA MET A 1 -17.41 5.46 -10.78
C MET A 1 -16.15 5.02 -11.51
N SER A 2 -15.58 5.90 -12.31
CA SER A 2 -14.34 5.60 -13.00
C SER A 2 -13.15 5.78 -12.04
N ASP A 3 -12.04 5.12 -12.34
CA ASP A 3 -10.83 5.25 -11.54
C ASP A 3 -10.32 6.69 -11.51
N GLU A 4 -10.66 7.47 -12.54
CA GLU A 4 -10.21 8.85 -12.63
C GLU A 4 -10.76 9.75 -11.51
N GLU A 5 -11.86 9.34 -10.90
CA GLU A 5 -12.48 10.09 -9.81
C GLU A 5 -11.83 9.81 -8.46
N ARG A 6 -10.99 8.78 -8.38
CA ARG A 6 -10.28 8.45 -7.16
C ARG A 6 -9.04 9.29 -7.00
N ALA A 7 -8.58 9.44 -5.77
CA ALA A 7 -7.39 10.23 -5.47
C ALA A 7 -6.14 9.60 -6.10
N ALA A 8 -5.34 10.41 -6.78
CA ALA A 8 -4.06 9.99 -7.33
C ALA A 8 -3.02 10.04 -6.22
N VAL A 9 -2.45 8.89 -5.87
CA VAL A 9 -1.49 8.77 -4.77
C VAL A 9 -0.27 7.99 -5.24
N THR A 10 0.81 8.06 -4.46
CA THR A 10 2.04 7.35 -4.74
C THR A 10 2.32 6.35 -3.63
N LEU A 11 2.50 5.09 -4.01
CA LEU A 11 2.93 4.04 -3.10
C LEU A 11 4.44 3.90 -3.21
N ARG A 12 5.16 4.05 -2.10
CA ARG A 12 6.60 3.89 -2.07
C ARG A 12 6.95 2.55 -1.46
N LEU A 13 7.80 1.80 -2.17
CA LEU A 13 8.23 0.47 -1.77
C LEU A 13 9.71 0.48 -1.39
N PRO A 14 10.08 -0.30 -0.36
CA PRO A 14 11.49 -0.49 -0.05
C PRO A 14 12.16 -1.32 -1.15
N SER A 15 13.49 -1.23 -1.21
CA SER A 15 14.26 -1.97 -2.24
C SER A 15 14.03 -3.48 -2.18
N THR A 16 13.74 -4.00 -0.99
CA THR A 16 13.47 -5.43 -0.81
C THR A 16 12.21 -5.88 -1.53
N LEU A 17 11.28 -4.97 -1.81
CA LEU A 17 10.04 -5.29 -2.51
C LEU A 17 10.02 -4.85 -3.96
N SER A 18 10.93 -3.97 -4.37
CA SER A 18 10.93 -3.44 -5.73
C SER A 18 11.13 -4.53 -6.79
N ALA A 19 11.81 -5.63 -6.44
CA ALA A 19 11.99 -6.75 -7.36
C ALA A 19 10.67 -7.38 -7.77
N TYR A 20 9.63 -7.27 -6.94
CA TYR A 20 8.31 -7.84 -7.21
C TYR A 20 7.41 -6.87 -7.98
N SER A 21 7.87 -5.66 -8.21
CA SER A 21 7.14 -4.63 -8.95
C SER A 21 7.85 -4.22 -10.25
N GLY A 22 8.72 -5.10 -10.77
CA GLY A 22 9.47 -4.80 -11.98
C GLY A 22 10.56 -3.76 -11.78
N GLY A 23 11.11 -3.67 -10.57
CA GLY A 23 12.16 -2.73 -10.23
C GLY A 23 11.68 -1.36 -9.82
N LYS A 24 10.37 -1.17 -9.68
CA LYS A 24 9.82 0.13 -9.33
C LYS A 24 9.85 0.34 -7.81
N SER A 25 10.39 1.48 -7.39
CA SER A 25 10.36 1.88 -5.98
C SER A 25 9.15 2.76 -5.67
N GLN A 26 8.48 3.27 -6.70
CA GLN A 26 7.28 4.07 -6.58
C GLN A 26 6.25 3.60 -7.59
N ILE A 27 5.01 3.48 -7.13
CA ILE A 27 3.90 3.07 -7.98
C ILE A 27 2.83 4.14 -7.88
N GLN A 28 2.43 4.70 -9.05
CA GLN A 28 1.34 5.65 -9.10
C GLN A 28 0.03 4.88 -9.13
N MET A 29 -0.88 5.24 -8.24
CA MET A 29 -2.14 4.52 -8.08
C MET A 29 -3.27 5.51 -7.83
N ARG A 30 -4.50 5.03 -8.02
CA ARG A 30 -5.69 5.80 -7.67
C ARG A 30 -6.52 5.01 -6.68
N ALA A 31 -6.75 5.61 -5.52
CA ALA A 31 -7.51 4.97 -4.46
C ALA A 31 -8.01 6.04 -3.48
N ASP A 32 -9.17 5.80 -2.91
CA ASP A 32 -9.76 6.73 -1.95
C ASP A 32 -9.50 6.35 -0.50
N THR A 33 -9.11 5.10 -0.26
CA THR A 33 -8.76 4.63 1.08
C THR A 33 -7.55 3.71 0.99
N VAL A 34 -6.90 3.47 2.13
CA VAL A 34 -5.77 2.52 2.19
C VAL A 34 -6.24 1.12 1.79
N GLU A 35 -7.41 0.70 2.27
CA GLU A 35 -7.97 -0.61 1.91
C GLU A 35 -8.12 -0.73 0.40
N GLN A 36 -8.67 0.28 -0.26
CA GLN A 36 -8.84 0.28 -1.70
C GLN A 36 -7.48 0.24 -2.42
N LEU A 37 -6.49 0.98 -1.88
CA LEU A 37 -5.16 0.95 -2.45
C LEU A 37 -4.58 -0.46 -2.44
N LEU A 38 -4.78 -1.20 -1.35
CA LEU A 38 -4.29 -2.57 -1.24
C LEU A 38 -5.04 -3.50 -2.21
N GLU A 39 -6.33 -3.27 -2.43
CA GLU A 39 -7.11 -4.04 -3.42
C GLU A 39 -6.60 -3.81 -4.84
N VAL A 40 -6.30 -2.56 -5.19
CA VAL A 40 -5.74 -2.23 -6.50
C VAL A 40 -4.35 -2.83 -6.64
N LEU A 41 -3.55 -2.78 -5.58
CA LEU A 41 -2.22 -3.37 -5.58
C LEU A 41 -2.28 -4.88 -5.85
N LYS A 42 -3.25 -5.56 -5.26
CA LYS A 42 -3.44 -6.99 -5.49
C LYS A 42 -3.68 -7.32 -6.96
N LEU A 43 -4.41 -6.46 -7.65
CA LEU A 43 -4.71 -6.65 -9.06
C LEU A 43 -3.51 -6.34 -9.95
N LEU A 44 -2.77 -5.28 -9.66
CA LEU A 44 -1.68 -4.82 -10.50
C LEU A 44 -0.35 -5.50 -10.19
N TYR A 45 -0.07 -5.74 -8.94
CA TYR A 45 1.20 -6.30 -8.49
C TYR A 45 0.94 -7.36 -7.42
N PRO A 46 0.36 -8.51 -7.78
CA PRO A 46 -0.05 -9.51 -6.81
C PRO A 46 1.10 -10.04 -5.94
N LYS A 47 2.32 -10.09 -6.48
CA LYS A 47 3.47 -10.57 -5.70
C LYS A 47 3.90 -9.58 -4.64
N VAL A 48 3.75 -8.27 -4.91
CA VAL A 48 3.97 -7.24 -3.89
C VAL A 48 2.91 -7.37 -2.81
N TRP A 49 1.65 -7.51 -3.23
CA TRP A 49 0.54 -7.65 -2.28
C TRP A 49 0.74 -8.84 -1.34
N GLU A 50 1.20 -9.99 -1.88
CA GLU A 50 1.43 -11.19 -1.07
C GLU A 50 2.49 -10.98 0.02
N ARG A 51 3.44 -10.08 -0.23
CA ARG A 51 4.47 -9.76 0.76
C ARG A 51 3.95 -8.83 1.86
N LEU A 52 2.89 -8.09 1.57
CA LEU A 52 2.33 -7.12 2.50
C LEU A 52 1.12 -7.63 3.26
N CYS A 53 0.35 -8.51 2.64
CA CYS A 53 -0.92 -8.97 3.19
C CYS A 53 -1.00 -10.49 3.21
N THR A 54 -1.84 -11.00 4.10
CA THR A 54 -2.17 -12.42 4.16
C THR A 54 -3.31 -12.72 3.19
N GLU A 55 -3.62 -14.00 2.98
CA GLU A 55 -4.66 -14.41 2.05
C GLU A 55 -6.04 -13.83 2.40
N ASP A 56 -6.30 -13.61 3.68
CA ASP A 56 -7.56 -13.05 4.15
C ASP A 56 -7.58 -11.51 4.11
N GLY A 57 -6.56 -10.89 3.52
CA GLY A 57 -6.54 -9.45 3.30
C GLY A 57 -6.02 -8.62 4.44
N ARG A 58 -5.45 -9.24 5.46
CA ARG A 58 -4.87 -8.52 6.59
C ARG A 58 -3.42 -8.15 6.30
N VAL A 59 -3.02 -6.98 6.79
CA VAL A 59 -1.62 -6.57 6.70
C VAL A 59 -0.79 -7.45 7.64
N ARG A 60 0.34 -7.94 7.12
CA ARG A 60 1.21 -8.83 7.91
C ARG A 60 1.80 -8.09 9.10
N VAL A 61 2.02 -8.82 10.20
CA VAL A 61 2.44 -8.20 11.47
C VAL A 61 3.80 -7.50 11.40
N HIS A 62 4.64 -7.89 10.46
CA HIS A 62 5.97 -7.29 10.30
C HIS A 62 6.01 -6.18 9.26
N VAL A 63 4.85 -5.75 8.77
CA VAL A 63 4.75 -4.68 7.79
C VAL A 63 4.18 -3.43 8.46
N ARG A 64 4.78 -2.29 8.16
CA ARG A 64 4.30 -0.98 8.61
C ARG A 64 3.88 -0.15 7.41
N ILE A 65 2.72 0.47 7.52
CA ILE A 65 2.19 1.35 6.48
C ILE A 65 2.07 2.76 7.06
N PHE A 66 2.61 3.72 6.33
CA PHE A 66 2.53 5.14 6.72
C PHE A 66 1.76 5.89 5.66
N VAL A 67 0.77 6.66 6.08
CA VAL A 67 0.05 7.57 5.20
C VAL A 67 0.41 8.98 5.63
N ASN A 68 1.09 9.70 4.76
CA ASN A 68 1.51 11.08 5.04
C ASN A 68 2.23 11.19 6.40
N ASN A 69 3.15 10.25 6.66
CA ASN A 69 3.97 10.15 7.87
C ASN A 69 3.21 9.71 9.13
N VAL A 70 1.96 9.27 8.99
CA VAL A 70 1.20 8.73 10.12
C VAL A 70 1.10 7.21 9.96
N MET A 71 1.57 6.49 10.97
CA MET A 71 1.56 5.02 10.91
C MET A 71 0.14 4.47 11.09
N ILE A 72 -0.21 3.52 10.24
CA ILE A 72 -1.47 2.77 10.34
C ILE A 72 -1.20 1.55 11.22
N THR A 73 -1.91 1.42 12.33
CA THR A 73 -1.63 0.36 13.31
C THR A 73 -2.73 -0.66 13.50
N SER A 74 -3.95 -0.38 13.08
CA SER A 74 -5.07 -1.29 13.29
C SER A 74 -5.83 -1.53 12.00
N PRO A 75 -6.57 -2.66 11.91
CA PRO A 75 -7.39 -2.92 10.73
C PRO A 75 -8.41 -1.84 10.43
N ASP A 76 -8.94 -1.18 11.46
CA ASP A 76 -9.92 -0.10 11.26
C ASP A 76 -9.30 1.08 10.53
N GLU A 77 -7.99 1.29 10.71
CA GLU A 77 -7.30 2.41 10.07
C GLU A 77 -7.09 2.18 8.56
N LEU A 78 -7.34 0.98 8.06
CA LEU A 78 -7.33 0.74 6.61
C LEU A 78 -8.41 1.54 5.89
N LYS A 79 -9.40 2.01 6.61
CA LYS A 79 -10.44 2.88 6.06
C LYS A 79 -10.02 4.34 6.02
N THR A 80 -8.79 4.64 6.42
CA THR A 80 -8.24 6.00 6.35
C THR A 80 -8.39 6.55 4.94
N PRO A 81 -9.01 7.72 4.80
CA PRO A 81 -9.18 8.33 3.48
C PRO A 81 -7.86 8.85 2.95
N LEU A 82 -7.71 8.78 1.63
CA LEU A 82 -6.55 9.28 0.92
C LEU A 82 -6.93 10.52 0.14
N SER A 83 -6.01 11.48 0.08
CA SER A 83 -6.18 12.70 -0.68
C SER A 83 -5.18 12.76 -1.83
N PRO A 84 -5.50 13.48 -2.91
CA PRO A 84 -4.58 13.59 -4.05
C PRO A 84 -3.21 14.09 -3.62
N GLY A 85 -2.17 13.46 -4.15
CA GLY A 85 -0.79 13.85 -3.89
C GLY A 85 -0.17 13.24 -2.65
N GLN A 86 -0.91 12.45 -1.89
CA GLN A 86 -0.34 11.81 -0.70
C GLN A 86 0.60 10.68 -1.06
N GLU A 87 1.56 10.45 -0.18
CA GLU A 87 2.47 9.32 -0.29
C GLU A 87 2.13 8.28 0.76
N ILE A 88 2.07 7.05 0.32
CA ILE A 88 1.89 5.90 1.22
C ILE A 88 3.20 5.13 1.19
N ILE A 89 3.81 4.94 2.36
CA ILE A 89 5.09 4.27 2.49
C ILE A 89 4.86 2.93 3.17
N VAL A 90 5.42 1.88 2.58
CA VAL A 90 5.37 0.54 3.16
C VAL A 90 6.78 0.16 3.56
N LEU A 91 6.95 -0.24 4.81
CA LEU A 91 8.24 -0.67 5.31
C LEU A 91 8.11 -2.06 5.92
N PRO A 92 8.90 -3.03 5.45
CA PRO A 92 8.98 -4.30 6.14
C PRO A 92 9.75 -4.11 7.44
N PHE A 93 9.24 -4.70 8.49
CA PHE A 93 9.89 -4.64 9.79
C PHE A 93 10.57 -5.98 10.04
N SER A 94 11.90 -5.99 10.01
CA SER A 94 12.66 -7.20 10.29
C SER A 94 12.75 -7.41 11.78
N ARG A 95 12.36 -8.60 12.20
CA ARG A 95 12.60 -9.02 13.58
C ARG A 95 13.94 -9.72 13.63
N ILE A 96 14.72 -9.29 14.55
CA ILE A 96 16.01 -9.92 14.80
C ILE A 96 15.87 -10.87 15.96
#